data_06c31fa3babcf46cf458eb72e7931251
#
_entry.id   06c31fa3babcf46cf458eb72e7931251
#
_cell.length_a   1.000
_cell.length_b   1.000
_cell.length_c   1.000
_cell.angle_alpha   90.00
_cell.angle_beta   90.00
_cell.angle_gamma   90.00
#
_symmetry.space_group_name_H-M   'P 1'
#
loop_
_entity.id
_entity.type
_entity.pdbx_description
1 polymer ?
#
loop_
_entity_poly.entity_id
_entity_poly.type
_entity_poly.pdbx_seq_one_letter_code
_entity_poly.pdbx_strand_id
1 'polypeptide(L)'
;LSINQKSTEKNQKIIRDFLYKQISENKQSNILFDRSVIDNYIYSLALYDKGEASLEFLNETFDLVMRHLDFLDGVILIPTAASIKLVSDNLRDVDVNYIDKINRYFIKTLLLINKTRPLAVFVISVSREERIKLAGDIHRYMNYKMRL
;
A
#
# COMPACT_ATOMS: atom_id res chain seq x y z
N LEU A 1 4.92 1.36 -16.92
CA LEU A 1 3.82 0.53 -16.41
C LEU A 1 2.69 1.40 -15.87
N SER A 2 1.46 1.17 -16.31
CA SER A 2 0.29 1.85 -15.76
C SER A 2 -0.05 1.24 -14.38
N ILE A 3 -0.18 2.09 -13.37
CA ILE A 3 -0.50 1.73 -11.97
C ILE A 3 -1.82 2.34 -11.49
N ASN A 4 -2.61 2.88 -12.41
CA ASN A 4 -3.90 3.51 -12.17
C ASN A 4 -5.05 2.65 -12.73
N GLN A 5 -6.23 3.24 -12.95
CA GLN A 5 -7.41 2.59 -13.53
C GLN A 5 -7.17 1.85 -14.86
N LYS A 6 -6.10 2.20 -15.60
CA LYS A 6 -5.74 1.58 -16.88
C LYS A 6 -4.74 0.42 -16.72
N SER A 7 -4.41 0.03 -15.50
CA SER A 7 -3.54 -1.10 -15.22
C SER A 7 -4.21 -2.42 -15.65
N THR A 8 -3.41 -3.46 -15.82
CA THR A 8 -3.85 -4.81 -16.17
C THR A 8 -3.34 -5.82 -15.14
N GLU A 9 -3.95 -7.00 -15.06
CA GLU A 9 -3.46 -8.11 -14.23
C GLU A 9 -1.98 -8.39 -14.48
N LYS A 10 -1.57 -8.45 -15.76
CA LYS A 10 -0.16 -8.65 -16.14
C LYS A 10 0.77 -7.59 -15.55
N ASN A 11 0.37 -6.33 -15.60
CA ASN A 11 1.17 -5.24 -15.03
C ASN A 11 1.23 -5.34 -13.50
N GLN A 12 0.11 -5.68 -12.86
CA GLN A 12 0.07 -5.85 -11.41
C GLN A 12 0.94 -7.02 -10.94
N LYS A 13 1.01 -8.10 -11.72
CA LYS A 13 1.91 -9.23 -11.44
C LYS A 13 3.39 -8.83 -11.46
N ILE A 14 3.80 -8.05 -12.47
CA ILE A 14 5.17 -7.54 -12.55
C ILE A 14 5.51 -6.63 -11.36
N ILE A 15 4.59 -5.71 -11.01
CA ILE A 15 4.76 -4.81 -9.87
C ILE A 15 4.83 -5.60 -8.56
N ARG A 16 3.96 -6.60 -8.39
CA ARG A 16 3.93 -7.48 -7.23
C ARG A 16 5.28 -8.17 -7.01
N ASP A 17 5.78 -8.80 -8.05
CA ASP A 17 7.01 -9.58 -7.98
C ASP A 17 8.22 -8.68 -7.68
N PHE A 18 8.23 -7.46 -8.24
CA PHE A 18 9.24 -6.45 -7.92
C PHE A 18 9.19 -6.00 -6.45
N LEU A 19 8.00 -5.63 -5.95
CA LEU A 19 7.82 -5.19 -4.56
C LEU A 19 8.16 -6.31 -3.56
N TYR A 20 7.78 -7.55 -3.88
CA TYR A 20 8.13 -8.71 -3.08
C TYR A 20 9.64 -8.86 -2.96
N LYS A 21 10.33 -8.84 -4.09
CA LYS A 21 11.79 -8.97 -4.14
C LYS A 21 12.46 -7.84 -3.35
N GLN A 22 12.05 -6.60 -3.57
CA GLN A 22 12.61 -5.42 -2.91
C GLN A 22 12.52 -5.54 -1.38
N ILE A 23 11.39 -5.94 -0.84
CA ILE A 23 11.19 -6.03 0.61
C ILE A 23 11.94 -7.24 1.16
N SER A 24 11.86 -8.40 0.53
CA SER A 24 12.50 -9.64 1.02
C SER A 24 14.03 -9.57 1.03
N GLU A 25 14.63 -8.86 0.08
CA GLU A 25 16.08 -8.65 0.02
C GLU A 25 16.59 -7.65 1.08
N ASN A 26 15.71 -6.82 1.62
CA ASN A 26 16.06 -5.76 2.58
C ASN A 26 15.46 -5.97 3.99
N LYS A 27 15.01 -7.18 4.30
CA LYS A 27 14.30 -7.51 5.55
C LYS A 27 15.04 -7.23 6.85
N GLN A 28 16.37 -7.10 6.81
CA GLN A 28 17.20 -6.80 7.97
C GLN A 28 17.66 -5.35 8.05
N SER A 29 17.17 -4.50 7.15
CA SER A 29 17.56 -3.10 7.04
C SER A 29 16.47 -2.20 7.62
N ASN A 30 16.87 -1.10 8.26
CA ASN A 30 15.95 -0.05 8.70
C ASN A 30 15.55 0.81 7.51
N ILE A 31 14.56 0.39 6.76
CA ILE A 31 14.14 1.03 5.51
C ILE A 31 12.66 1.44 5.59
N LEU A 32 12.38 2.61 5.08
CA LEU A 32 11.03 3.07 4.76
C LEU A 32 10.79 2.86 3.26
N PHE A 33 9.86 1.97 2.92
CA PHE A 33 9.48 1.71 1.54
C PHE A 33 8.36 2.64 1.09
N ASP A 34 8.51 3.22 -0.09
CA ASP A 34 7.40 3.87 -0.79
C ASP A 34 6.64 2.80 -1.58
N ARG A 35 5.50 2.39 -1.06
CA ARG A 35 4.64 1.28 -1.49
C ARG A 35 5.11 -0.10 -1.01
N SER A 36 4.15 -0.99 -0.97
CA SER A 36 4.33 -2.39 -0.57
C SER A 36 3.43 -3.32 -1.38
N VAL A 37 3.50 -4.61 -1.13
CA VAL A 37 2.55 -5.58 -1.74
C VAL A 37 1.11 -5.35 -1.29
N ILE A 38 0.87 -4.63 -0.19
CA ILE A 38 -0.47 -4.22 0.23
C ILE A 38 -1.08 -3.30 -0.82
N ASP A 39 -0.31 -2.31 -1.31
CA ASP A 39 -0.75 -1.43 -2.41
C ASP A 39 -1.09 -2.23 -3.66
N ASN A 40 -0.22 -3.16 -4.03
CA ASN A 40 -0.44 -4.00 -5.20
C ASN A 40 -1.72 -4.84 -5.06
N TYR A 41 -1.98 -5.41 -3.89
CA TYR A 41 -3.21 -6.15 -3.61
C TYR A 41 -4.44 -5.25 -3.76
N ILE A 42 -4.41 -4.03 -3.23
CA ILE A 42 -5.53 -3.09 -3.32
C ILE A 42 -5.87 -2.73 -4.78
N TYR A 43 -4.85 -2.46 -5.60
CA TYR A 43 -5.07 -2.20 -7.03
C TYR A 43 -5.53 -3.46 -7.78
N SER A 44 -5.05 -4.64 -7.39
CA SER A 44 -5.52 -5.91 -7.95
C SER A 44 -6.98 -6.20 -7.59
N LEU A 45 -7.41 -5.86 -6.38
CA LEU A 45 -8.79 -5.94 -5.94
C LEU A 45 -9.70 -5.01 -6.76
N ALA A 46 -9.23 -3.79 -7.07
CA ALA A 46 -9.97 -2.87 -7.91
C ALA A 46 -10.12 -3.39 -9.36
N LEU A 47 -9.12 -4.09 -9.89
CA LEU A 47 -9.21 -4.76 -11.21
C LEU A 47 -10.16 -5.95 -11.16
N TYR A 48 -10.10 -6.77 -10.12
CA TYR A 48 -11.01 -7.89 -9.93
C TYR A 48 -12.48 -7.43 -9.91
N ASP A 49 -12.79 -6.36 -9.19
CA ASP A 49 -14.14 -5.79 -9.14
C ASP A 49 -14.65 -5.29 -10.50
N LYS A 50 -13.75 -4.94 -11.41
CA LYS A 50 -14.07 -4.59 -12.79
C LYS A 50 -14.17 -5.80 -13.73
N GLY A 51 -13.86 -7.01 -13.23
CA GLY A 51 -13.75 -8.21 -14.06
C GLY A 51 -12.49 -8.26 -14.93
N GLU A 52 -11.46 -7.46 -14.60
CA GLU A 52 -10.21 -7.33 -15.35
C GLU A 52 -9.04 -8.10 -14.70
N ALA A 53 -9.28 -8.79 -13.61
CA ALA A 53 -8.34 -9.69 -12.97
C ALA A 53 -9.04 -10.97 -12.49
N SER A 54 -8.30 -12.08 -12.43
CA SER A 54 -8.82 -13.36 -11.97
C SER A 54 -8.85 -13.45 -10.43
N LEU A 55 -9.76 -14.28 -9.90
CA LEU A 55 -9.81 -14.58 -8.47
C LEU A 55 -8.54 -15.32 -8.02
N GLU A 56 -8.00 -16.19 -8.86
CA GLU A 56 -6.75 -16.90 -8.60
C GLU A 56 -5.60 -15.93 -8.36
N PHE A 57 -5.41 -14.97 -9.27
CA PHE A 57 -4.39 -13.93 -9.13
C PHE A 57 -4.57 -13.09 -7.86
N LEU A 58 -5.83 -12.73 -7.53
CA LEU A 58 -6.13 -11.96 -6.32
C LEU A 58 -5.77 -12.74 -5.06
N ASN A 59 -6.12 -14.04 -4.98
CA ASN A 59 -5.80 -14.90 -3.85
C ASN A 59 -4.29 -15.11 -3.70
N GLU A 60 -3.57 -15.39 -4.78
CA GLU A 60 -2.10 -15.48 -4.77
C GLU A 60 -1.46 -14.18 -4.24
N THR A 61 -2.00 -13.04 -4.67
CA THR A 61 -1.49 -11.75 -4.23
C THR A 61 -1.75 -11.51 -2.75
N PHE A 62 -2.93 -11.90 -2.24
CA PHE A 62 -3.22 -11.82 -0.81
C PHE A 62 -2.32 -12.73 0.04
N ASP A 63 -2.07 -13.96 -0.43
CA ASP A 63 -1.14 -14.89 0.25
C ASP A 63 0.28 -14.31 0.33
N LEU A 64 0.71 -13.59 -0.71
CA LEU A 64 1.97 -12.87 -0.69
C LEU A 64 1.96 -11.71 0.30
N VAL A 65 0.86 -10.96 0.39
CA VAL A 65 0.71 -9.92 1.43
C VAL A 65 0.91 -10.54 2.81
N MET A 66 0.21 -11.61 3.13
CA MET A 66 0.29 -12.25 4.45
C MET A 66 1.71 -12.73 4.78
N ARG A 67 2.44 -13.27 3.82
CA ARG A 67 3.85 -13.65 3.99
C ARG A 67 4.77 -12.45 4.15
N HIS A 68 4.47 -11.33 3.50
CA HIS A 68 5.26 -10.09 3.61
C HIS A 68 5.16 -9.40 4.96
N LEU A 69 4.08 -9.63 5.69
CA LEU A 69 3.92 -9.05 7.01
C LEU A 69 5.03 -9.45 7.98
N ASP A 70 5.73 -10.57 7.71
CA ASP A 70 6.92 -10.98 8.46
C ASP A 70 8.10 -10.03 8.32
N PHE A 71 8.11 -9.22 7.27
CA PHE A 71 9.20 -8.30 6.95
C PHE A 71 8.87 -6.84 7.26
N LEU A 72 7.65 -6.56 7.68
CA LEU A 72 7.15 -5.20 7.96
C LEU A 72 6.91 -5.02 9.45
N ASP A 73 7.51 -3.99 10.02
CA ASP A 73 7.29 -3.59 11.42
C ASP A 73 6.03 -2.74 11.59
N GLY A 74 5.60 -2.07 10.53
CA GLY A 74 4.42 -1.23 10.50
C GLY A 74 4.09 -0.68 9.12
N VAL A 75 2.94 -0.05 9.02
CA VAL A 75 2.44 0.58 7.80
C VAL A 75 2.07 2.04 8.10
N ILE A 76 2.49 2.93 7.21
CA ILE A 76 2.04 4.32 7.21
C ILE A 76 1.02 4.47 6.08
N LEU A 77 -0.24 4.66 6.44
CA LEU A 77 -1.31 4.92 5.49
C LEU A 77 -1.46 6.43 5.28
N ILE A 78 -1.35 6.86 4.04
CA ILE A 78 -1.55 8.24 3.63
C ILE A 78 -2.78 8.29 2.71
N PRO A 79 -3.98 8.49 3.26
CA PRO A 79 -5.18 8.60 2.44
C PRO A 79 -5.15 9.90 1.64
N THR A 80 -5.70 9.87 0.45
CA THR A 80 -5.94 11.11 -0.31
C THR A 80 -7.11 11.83 0.34
N ALA A 81 -6.87 13.03 0.90
CA ALA A 81 -7.92 13.83 1.48
C ALA A 81 -8.71 14.59 0.39
N ALA A 82 -10.02 14.72 0.58
CA ALA A 82 -10.88 15.50 -0.33
C ALA A 82 -10.47 16.98 -0.47
N SER A 83 -9.74 17.50 0.53
CA SER A 83 -9.20 18.86 0.52
C SER A 83 -7.93 19.03 -0.32
N ILE A 84 -7.31 17.95 -0.77
CA ILE A 84 -6.11 18.02 -1.62
C ILE A 84 -6.55 18.28 -3.05
N LYS A 85 -6.07 19.38 -3.63
CA LYS A 85 -6.26 19.65 -5.05
C LYS A 85 -5.57 18.59 -5.90
N LEU A 86 -6.36 17.79 -6.59
CA LEU A 86 -5.83 16.78 -7.50
C LEU A 86 -5.38 17.47 -8.79
N VAL A 87 -4.13 17.26 -9.19
CA VAL A 87 -3.56 17.76 -10.44
C VAL A 87 -3.25 16.56 -11.31
N SER A 88 -3.84 16.56 -12.52
CA SER A 88 -3.55 15.55 -13.52
C SER A 88 -2.17 15.82 -14.14
N ASP A 89 -1.30 14.84 -14.07
CA ASP A 89 0.00 14.82 -14.75
C ASP A 89 0.07 13.71 -15.80
N ASN A 90 -1.10 13.21 -16.25
CA ASN A 90 -1.29 12.04 -17.12
C ASN A 90 -0.82 10.69 -16.52
N LEU A 91 -0.27 10.70 -15.34
CA LEU A 91 0.21 9.50 -14.63
C LEU A 91 -0.66 9.19 -13.42
N ARG A 92 -1.30 10.19 -12.82
CA ARG A 92 -2.12 10.07 -11.63
C ARG A 92 -3.60 10.10 -11.97
N ASP A 93 -4.34 9.29 -11.25
CA ASP A 93 -5.78 9.29 -11.34
C ASP A 93 -6.35 10.49 -10.57
N VAL A 94 -7.25 11.22 -11.20
CA VAL A 94 -7.97 12.35 -10.61
C VAL A 94 -9.47 12.08 -10.45
N ASP A 95 -9.90 10.85 -10.73
CA ASP A 95 -11.26 10.40 -10.47
C ASP A 95 -11.48 10.23 -8.96
N VAL A 96 -12.22 11.16 -8.38
CA VAL A 96 -12.51 11.19 -6.94
C VAL A 96 -13.21 9.91 -6.46
N ASN A 97 -14.14 9.37 -7.26
CA ASN A 97 -14.87 8.15 -6.90
C ASN A 97 -13.95 6.94 -6.87
N TYR A 98 -13.04 6.87 -7.82
CA TYR A 98 -12.02 5.81 -7.84
C TYR A 98 -11.06 5.92 -6.65
N ILE A 99 -10.59 7.13 -6.35
CA ILE A 99 -9.69 7.38 -5.22
C ILE A 99 -10.37 7.02 -3.90
N ASP A 100 -11.63 7.40 -3.70
CA ASP A 100 -12.40 7.04 -2.51
C ASP A 100 -12.61 5.52 -2.39
N LYS A 101 -12.84 4.84 -3.51
CA LYS A 101 -12.94 3.38 -3.57
C LYS A 101 -11.62 2.75 -3.12
N ILE A 102 -10.50 3.21 -3.63
CA ILE A 102 -9.16 2.73 -3.24
C ILE A 102 -8.89 2.99 -1.76
N ASN A 103 -9.18 4.17 -1.23
CA ASN A 103 -9.03 4.47 0.19
C ASN A 103 -9.85 3.51 1.07
N ARG A 104 -11.09 3.21 0.70
CA ARG A 104 -11.94 2.23 1.41
C ARG A 104 -11.37 0.82 1.36
N TYR A 105 -10.77 0.41 0.25
CA TYR A 105 -10.11 -0.90 0.15
C TYR A 105 -8.90 -0.99 1.08
N PHE A 106 -8.09 0.06 1.17
CA PHE A 106 -6.98 0.11 2.13
C PHE A 106 -7.46 -0.09 3.56
N ILE A 107 -8.47 0.68 3.99
CA ILE A 107 -9.00 0.59 5.35
C ILE A 107 -9.53 -0.83 5.64
N LYS A 108 -10.37 -1.38 4.75
CA LYS A 108 -10.94 -2.72 4.93
C LYS A 108 -9.87 -3.81 4.97
N THR A 109 -8.88 -3.73 4.08
CA THR A 109 -7.79 -4.72 4.01
C THR A 109 -6.92 -4.66 5.25
N LEU A 110 -6.54 -3.46 5.72
CA LEU A 110 -5.76 -3.30 6.94
C LEU A 110 -6.51 -3.79 8.18
N LEU A 111 -7.82 -3.55 8.26
CA LEU A 111 -8.66 -4.11 9.33
C LEU A 111 -8.70 -5.64 9.27
N LEU A 112 -8.83 -6.23 8.09
CA LEU A 112 -8.80 -7.69 7.90
C LEU A 112 -7.46 -8.28 8.31
N ILE A 113 -6.35 -7.68 7.87
CA ILE A 113 -5.00 -8.09 8.24
C ILE A 113 -4.84 -8.06 9.77
N ASN A 114 -5.22 -6.96 10.41
CA ASN A 114 -5.09 -6.81 11.87
C ASN A 114 -5.90 -7.81 12.69
N LYS A 115 -7.00 -8.36 12.15
CA LYS A 115 -7.74 -9.45 12.81
C LYS A 115 -6.95 -10.76 12.85
N THR A 116 -6.17 -11.02 11.81
CA THR A 116 -5.39 -12.25 11.67
C THR A 116 -4.01 -12.10 12.30
N ARG A 117 -3.41 -10.94 12.12
CA ARG A 117 -2.06 -10.64 12.56
C ARG A 117 -1.93 -9.15 12.91
N PRO A 118 -1.71 -8.81 14.19
CA PRO A 118 -1.53 -7.43 14.60
C PRO A 118 -0.36 -6.76 13.87
N LEU A 119 -0.64 -5.61 13.27
CA LEU A 119 0.32 -4.79 12.55
C LEU A 119 0.13 -3.33 13.00
N ALA A 120 1.23 -2.64 13.30
CA ALA A 120 1.18 -1.23 13.61
C ALA A 120 0.77 -0.44 12.35
N VAL A 121 -0.33 0.31 12.46
CA VAL A 121 -0.83 1.16 11.37
C VAL A 121 -0.89 2.60 11.85
N PHE A 122 -0.20 3.48 11.16
CA PHE A 122 -0.20 4.92 11.39
C PHE A 122 -0.93 5.61 10.23
N VAL A 123 -1.88 6.46 10.53
CA VAL A 123 -2.62 7.21 9.52
C VAL A 123 -2.16 8.66 9.55
N ILE A 124 -1.65 9.15 8.41
CA ILE A 124 -1.18 10.53 8.26
C ILE A 124 -2.08 11.27 7.27
N SER A 125 -2.82 12.26 7.76
CA SER A 125 -3.74 13.07 6.95
C SER A 125 -3.46 14.57 7.12
N VAL A 126 -2.27 14.99 6.68
CA VAL A 126 -1.78 16.37 6.80
C VAL A 126 -1.14 16.84 5.50
N SER A 127 -0.63 18.06 5.45
CA SER A 127 0.06 18.61 4.28
C SER A 127 1.26 17.76 3.83
N ARG A 128 1.73 17.96 2.60
CA ARG A 128 2.86 17.19 2.06
C ARG A 128 4.13 17.37 2.89
N GLU A 129 4.41 18.59 3.31
CA GLU A 129 5.60 18.94 4.09
C GLU A 129 5.55 18.27 5.47
N GLU A 130 4.41 18.34 6.14
CA GLU A 130 4.20 17.70 7.44
C GLU A 130 4.24 16.17 7.35
N ARG A 131 3.78 15.57 6.23
CA ARG A 131 3.83 14.12 6.02
C ARG A 131 5.25 13.58 6.03
N ILE A 132 6.17 14.27 5.37
CA ILE A 132 7.58 13.86 5.31
C ILE A 132 8.18 13.86 6.72
N LYS A 133 7.92 14.91 7.50
CA LYS A 133 8.37 15.02 8.88
C LYS A 133 7.80 13.92 9.75
N LEU A 134 6.49 13.70 9.72
CA LEU A 134 5.81 12.69 10.53
C LEU A 134 6.23 11.27 10.15
N ALA A 135 6.40 10.96 8.87
CA ALA A 135 6.93 9.67 8.45
C ALA A 135 8.33 9.40 9.02
N GLY A 136 9.19 10.42 9.03
CA GLY A 136 10.50 10.35 9.67
C GLY A 136 10.42 10.16 11.19
N ASP A 137 9.47 10.81 11.86
CA ASP A 137 9.24 10.67 13.31
C ASP A 137 8.75 9.27 13.66
N ILE A 138 7.80 8.72 12.88
CA ILE A 138 7.29 7.34 13.04
C ILE A 138 8.44 6.34 12.84
N HIS A 139 9.25 6.50 11.81
CA HIS A 139 10.40 5.64 11.55
C HIS A 139 11.39 5.65 12.72
N ARG A 140 11.71 6.81 13.28
CA ARG A 140 12.57 6.92 14.47
C ARG A 140 11.95 6.25 15.69
N TYR A 141 10.64 6.45 15.91
CA TYR A 141 9.91 5.82 17.01
C TYR A 141 9.92 4.29 16.93
N MET A 142 9.65 3.75 15.75
CA MET A 142 9.67 2.29 15.53
C MET A 142 11.07 1.71 15.78
N ASN A 143 12.11 2.36 15.28
CA ASN A 143 13.49 1.93 15.53
C ASN A 143 13.87 1.98 17.01
N TYR A 144 13.39 2.97 17.76
CA TYR A 144 13.61 3.07 19.20
C TYR A 144 12.90 1.92 19.95
N LYS A 145 11.63 1.68 19.63
CA LYS A 145 10.83 0.64 20.27
C LYS A 145 11.39 -0.78 20.05
N MET A 146 11.94 -1.04 18.88
CA MET A 146 12.53 -2.36 18.55
C MET A 146 13.87 -2.64 19.26
N ARG A 147 14.52 -1.60 19.80
CA ARG A 147 15.76 -1.74 20.59
C ARG A 147 15.52 -1.97 22.08
N LEU A 148 14.28 -1.82 22.51
CA LEU A 148 13.86 -2.11 23.90
C LEU A 148 13.48 -3.59 24.04
#